data_a754c4cc67649ebde20ff43f26689067
#
_entry.id   a754c4cc67649ebde20ff43f26689067
#
_cell.length_a   1.000
_cell.length_b   1.000
_cell.length_c   1.000
_cell.angle_alpha   90.00
_cell.angle_beta   90.00
_cell.angle_gamma   90.00
#
_symmetry.space_group_name_H-M   'P 1'
#
loop_
_entity.id
_entity.type
_entity.pdbx_description
1 polymer ?
#
loop_
_entity_poly.entity_id
_entity_poly.type
_entity_poly.pdbx_seq_one_letter_code
_entity_poly.pdbx_strand_id
1 'polypeptide(L)'
;MENKAYMYVLECEDGTLYTGYTTDVEARLKTHQAGKGAKYTRARLPVTLIYQEEYPDKSAAMSAEALFKKKKRAEKLAYIEEKRSKS
;
A
#
# COMPACT_ATOMS: atom_id res chain seq x y z
N MET A 1 6.90 16.06 17.47
CA MET A 1 6.56 15.78 16.08
C MET A 1 6.29 14.29 15.90
N GLU A 2 5.22 14.00 15.19
CA GLU A 2 4.86 12.61 14.96
C GLU A 2 5.61 12.09 13.74
N ASN A 3 6.23 10.93 13.89
CA ASN A 3 6.93 10.27 12.80
C ASN A 3 6.14 9.05 12.29
N LYS A 4 4.83 9.26 12.21
CA LYS A 4 3.96 8.17 11.74
C LYS A 4 4.27 7.78 10.32
N ALA A 5 4.10 6.52 10.03
CA ALA A 5 4.27 5.99 8.68
C ALA A 5 3.12 5.03 8.40
N TYR A 6 2.97 4.69 7.14
CA TYR A 6 1.83 3.90 6.69
C TYR A 6 2.30 2.80 5.74
N MET A 7 1.69 1.64 5.87
CA MET A 7 1.75 0.63 4.82
C MET A 7 0.52 0.87 3.95
N TYR A 8 0.66 0.85 2.64
CA TYR A 8 -0.47 1.07 1.74
C TYR A 8 -0.48 0.01 0.65
N VAL A 9 -1.67 -0.23 0.11
CA VAL A 9 -1.85 -1.20 -0.97
C VAL A 9 -2.59 -0.53 -2.11
N LEU A 10 -2.03 -0.64 -3.30
CA LEU A 10 -2.62 -0.13 -4.52
C LEU A 10 -3.08 -1.29 -5.39
N GLU A 11 -4.24 -1.12 -6.02
CA GLU A 11 -4.69 -2.05 -7.05
C GLU A 11 -4.37 -1.43 -8.40
N CYS A 12 -3.71 -2.19 -9.24
CA CYS A 12 -3.28 -1.74 -10.55
C CYS A 12 -4.34 -2.04 -11.61
N GLU A 13 -4.17 -1.46 -12.79
CA GLU A 13 -5.09 -1.66 -13.93
C GLU A 13 -5.32 -3.13 -14.23
N ASP A 14 -4.25 -3.93 -14.17
CA ASP A 14 -4.32 -5.37 -14.48
C ASP A 14 -4.83 -6.22 -13.31
N GLY A 15 -5.30 -5.60 -12.23
CA GLY A 15 -5.82 -6.29 -11.07
C GLY A 15 -4.76 -6.77 -10.09
N THR A 16 -3.48 -6.53 -10.37
CA THR A 16 -2.42 -6.91 -9.43
C THR A 16 -2.33 -5.90 -8.29
N LEU A 17 -1.72 -6.31 -7.19
CA LEU A 17 -1.59 -5.46 -6.01
C LEU A 17 -0.14 -5.04 -5.79
N TYR A 18 0.05 -3.77 -5.45
CA TYR A 18 1.36 -3.24 -5.10
C TYR A 18 1.31 -2.77 -3.65
N THR A 19 2.30 -3.17 -2.86
CA THR A 19 2.39 -2.80 -1.44
C THR A 19 3.63 -1.96 -1.22
N GLY A 20 3.48 -0.85 -0.49
CA GLY A 20 4.61 0.02 -0.15
C GLY A 20 4.41 0.63 1.22
N TYR A 21 5.37 1.48 1.62
CA TYR A 21 5.22 2.27 2.84
C TYR A 21 5.61 3.72 2.54
N THR A 22 5.08 4.64 3.34
CA THR A 22 5.35 6.06 3.17
C THR A 22 4.93 6.81 4.43
N THR A 23 5.46 8.02 4.59
CA THR A 23 5.00 8.92 5.64
C THR A 23 3.84 9.79 5.17
N ASP A 24 3.55 9.79 3.87
CA ASP A 24 2.47 10.60 3.30
C ASP A 24 1.81 9.82 2.16
N VAL A 25 0.72 9.13 2.49
CA VAL A 25 0.02 8.26 1.53
C VAL A 25 -0.53 9.06 0.35
N GLU A 26 -1.12 10.22 0.64
CA GLU A 26 -1.72 11.04 -0.42
C GLU A 26 -0.69 11.49 -1.45
N ALA A 27 0.45 12.00 -0.97
CA ALA A 27 1.52 12.45 -1.86
C ALA A 27 2.10 11.28 -2.65
N ARG A 28 2.27 10.13 -1.99
CA ARG A 28 2.81 8.94 -2.66
C ARG A 28 1.85 8.42 -3.73
N LEU A 29 0.55 8.43 -3.42
CA LEU A 29 -0.46 8.01 -4.40
C LEU A 29 -0.40 8.90 -5.64
N LYS A 30 -0.29 10.20 -5.47
CA LYS A 30 -0.17 11.13 -6.60
C LYS A 30 1.07 10.85 -7.42
N THR A 31 2.18 10.52 -6.77
CA THR A 31 3.42 10.17 -7.44
C THR A 31 3.23 8.92 -8.31
N HIS A 32 2.58 7.89 -7.78
CA HIS A 32 2.29 6.68 -8.54
C HIS A 32 1.38 6.98 -9.73
N GLN A 33 0.31 7.75 -9.50
CA GLN A 33 -0.64 8.09 -10.56
C GLN A 33 -0.01 8.92 -11.67
N ALA A 34 1.01 9.70 -11.35
CA ALA A 34 1.73 10.50 -12.32
C ALA A 34 2.76 9.67 -13.12
N GLY A 35 2.89 8.38 -12.81
CA GLY A 35 3.84 7.53 -13.49
C GLY A 35 5.28 7.71 -13.02
N LYS A 36 5.45 8.32 -11.85
CA LYS A 36 6.79 8.60 -11.27
C LYS A 36 7.08 7.77 -10.03
N GLY A 37 6.21 6.84 -9.70
CA GLY A 37 6.40 5.96 -8.56
C GLY A 37 7.25 4.75 -8.91
N ALA A 38 6.94 3.61 -8.29
CA ALA A 38 7.68 2.38 -8.53
C ALA A 38 7.55 1.93 -9.99
N LYS A 39 8.59 1.29 -10.48
CA LYS A 39 8.60 0.75 -11.83
C LYS A 39 7.41 -0.18 -12.07
N TYR A 40 7.07 -0.97 -11.05
CA TYR A 40 5.94 -1.91 -11.12
C TYR A 40 4.64 -1.18 -11.47
N THR A 41 4.35 -0.08 -10.78
CA THR A 41 3.10 0.65 -10.98
C THR A 41 3.08 1.48 -12.25
N ARG A 42 4.25 1.95 -12.70
CA ARG A 42 4.32 2.76 -13.93
C ARG A 42 3.80 2.03 -15.14
N ALA A 43 4.01 0.72 -15.19
CA ALA A 43 3.57 -0.09 -16.32
C ALA A 43 2.11 -0.54 -16.20
N ARG A 44 1.47 -0.24 -15.06
CA ARG A 44 0.14 -0.77 -14.72
C ARG A 44 -0.85 0.30 -14.27
N LEU A 45 -0.68 1.50 -14.78
CA LEU A 45 -1.61 2.59 -14.47
C LEU A 45 -2.94 2.38 -15.21
N PRO A 46 -4.04 2.87 -14.67
CA PRO A 46 -4.15 3.63 -13.42
C PRO A 46 -4.10 2.73 -12.18
N VAL A 47 -3.73 3.34 -11.04
CA VAL A 47 -3.71 2.64 -9.76
C VAL A 47 -4.71 3.27 -8.81
N THR A 48 -5.24 2.46 -7.89
CA THR A 48 -6.22 2.89 -6.91
C THR A 48 -5.78 2.47 -5.53
N LEU A 49 -5.87 3.37 -4.56
CA LEU A 49 -5.57 3.04 -3.17
C LEU A 49 -6.73 2.22 -2.61
N ILE A 50 -6.46 0.98 -2.19
CA ILE A 50 -7.51 0.13 -1.64
C ILE A 50 -7.36 -0.12 -0.14
N TYR A 51 -6.18 0.19 0.44
CA TYR A 51 -5.97 -0.03 1.87
C TYR A 51 -4.76 0.74 2.36
N GLN A 52 -4.82 1.20 3.60
CA GLN A 52 -3.66 1.78 4.29
C GLN A 52 -3.78 1.49 5.77
N GLU A 53 -2.64 1.37 6.43
CA GLU A 53 -2.58 1.11 7.86
C GLU A 53 -1.49 1.96 8.49
N GLU A 54 -1.82 2.59 9.62
CA GLU A 54 -0.91 3.52 10.29
C GLU A 54 0.00 2.80 11.27
N TYR A 55 1.25 3.24 11.35
CA TYR A 55 2.24 2.70 12.27
C TYR A 55 2.97 3.85 12.97
N PRO A 56 3.52 3.62 14.16
CA PRO A 56 4.16 4.70 14.92
C PRO A 56 5.44 5.25 14.29
N ASP A 57 6.09 4.47 13.43
CA ASP A 57 7.31 4.91 12.77
C ASP A 57 7.57 4.13 11.48
N LYS A 58 8.61 4.55 10.76
CA LYS A 58 8.97 3.91 9.49
C LYS A 58 9.36 2.44 9.65
N SER A 59 10.06 2.12 10.73
CA SER A 59 10.53 0.75 10.95
C SER A 59 9.36 -0.22 11.06
N ALA A 60 8.33 0.17 11.82
CA ALA A 60 7.13 -0.66 11.95
C ALA A 60 6.39 -0.80 10.62
N ALA A 61 6.30 0.29 9.85
CA ALA A 61 5.63 0.26 8.55
C ALA A 61 6.39 -0.62 7.55
N MET A 62 7.71 -0.55 7.57
CA MET A 62 8.56 -1.38 6.70
C MET A 62 8.41 -2.86 7.03
N SER A 63 8.35 -3.19 8.32
CA SER A 63 8.14 -4.57 8.75
C SER A 63 6.78 -5.09 8.30
N ALA A 64 5.75 -4.26 8.44
CA ALA A 64 4.40 -4.62 8.02
C ALA A 64 4.34 -4.83 6.51
N GLU A 65 5.01 -3.97 5.75
CA GLU A 65 5.08 -4.09 4.30
C GLU A 65 5.71 -5.43 3.89
N ALA A 66 6.85 -5.75 4.51
CA ALA A 66 7.56 -6.98 4.20
C ALA A 66 6.70 -8.22 4.49
N LEU A 67 6.02 -8.22 5.64
CA LEU A 67 5.14 -9.33 6.00
C LEU A 67 3.95 -9.44 5.05
N PHE A 68 3.37 -8.31 4.71
CA PHE A 68 2.21 -8.29 3.82
C PHE A 68 2.58 -8.80 2.42
N LYS A 69 3.76 -8.43 1.93
CA LYS A 69 4.23 -8.88 0.60
C LYS A 69 4.39 -10.39 0.50
N LYS A 70 4.59 -11.07 1.61
CA LYS A 70 4.74 -12.53 1.64
C LYS A 70 3.41 -13.25 1.46
N LYS A 71 2.30 -12.56 1.63
CA LYS A 71 0.97 -13.16 1.46
C LYS A 71 0.66 -13.37 -0.01
N LYS A 72 -0.11 -14.40 -0.31
CA LYS A 72 -0.65 -14.60 -1.65
C LYS A 72 -1.77 -13.59 -1.89
N ARG A 73 -2.11 -13.35 -3.15
CA ARG A 73 -3.14 -12.37 -3.51
C ARG A 73 -4.44 -12.60 -2.73
N ALA A 74 -4.92 -13.83 -2.67
CA ALA A 74 -6.16 -14.14 -1.96
C ALA A 74 -6.06 -13.80 -0.48
N GLU A 75 -4.89 -14.06 0.13
CA GLU A 75 -4.66 -13.75 1.53
C GLU A 75 -4.61 -12.24 1.77
N LYS A 76 -4.02 -11.49 0.84
CA LYS A 76 -3.97 -10.03 0.92
C LYS A 76 -5.38 -9.45 0.89
N LEU A 77 -6.20 -9.92 -0.03
CA LEU A 77 -7.56 -9.43 -0.16
C LEU A 77 -8.41 -9.81 1.05
N ALA A 78 -8.23 -11.01 1.59
CA ALA A 78 -8.93 -11.44 2.78
C ALA A 78 -8.55 -10.58 3.99
N TYR A 79 -7.27 -10.25 4.14
CA TYR A 79 -6.77 -9.40 5.21
C TYR A 79 -7.43 -8.01 5.14
N ILE A 80 -7.44 -7.42 3.95
CA ILE A 80 -8.02 -6.09 3.74
C ILE A 80 -9.51 -6.10 4.06
N GLU A 81 -10.22 -7.10 3.60
CA GLU A 81 -11.65 -7.24 3.83
C GLU A 81 -11.96 -7.38 5.32
N GLU A 82 -11.19 -8.19 6.02
CA GLU A 82 -11.35 -8.37 7.46
C GLU A 82 -11.16 -7.06 8.22
N LYS A 83 -10.13 -6.30 7.87
CA LYS A 83 -9.86 -5.02 8.52
C LYS A 83 -10.95 -3.99 8.27
N ARG A 84 -11.49 -3.96 7.06
CA ARG A 84 -12.59 -3.07 6.71
C ARG A 84 -13.86 -3.41 7.48
N SER A 85 -14.12 -4.70 7.68
CA SER A 85 -15.32 -5.14 8.38
C SER A 85 -15.32 -4.76 9.85
N LYS A 86 -14.15 -4.49 10.42
CA LYS A 86 -14.03 -4.15 11.84
C LYS A 86 -14.07 -2.65 12.12
N SER A 87 -14.06 -1.84 11.11
CA SER A 87 -14.03 -0.39 11.28
C SER A 87 -15.40 0.25 11.37
#